data_02373896b32ee0734d224d61050a5c5b
#
_entry.id   02373896b32ee0734d224d61050a5c5b
#
_cell.length_a   1.000
_cell.length_b   1.000
_cell.length_c   1.000
_cell.angle_alpha   90.00
_cell.angle_beta   90.00
_cell.angle_gamma   90.00
#
_symmetry.space_group_name_H-M   'P 1'
#
loop_
_entity.id
_entity.type
_entity.pdbx_description
1 polymer ?
#
loop_
_entity_poly.entity_id
_entity_poly.type
_entity_poly.pdbx_seq_one_letter_code
_entity_poly.pdbx_strand_id
1 'polypeptide(L)'
;MALKVIQIGAGGWGRRWCQEFLPANINDGLIEVVAVVDENLESLAEGRSLLGLRADQCYSDVDRALSAVKADFCTIVVPPAVHERVVDSALAHDLHILSEKPIADTLLGSVRIAEKVRLADKKMAVTMSHRFDQDKTTFRQELRSRRHGPLDYLICRFTCDARKFGTWGKFRHQIEDTLMIEGAVHHLDILADLADAECDSIYAQTWNPSWGEYGGDSQGLVTMHFKNGVRAFYEGAKTNAIGLNGWTNEYIRAECREATLILDRRHLEHFPYNPDQKWASKLHGEGVPLPLLRQTKWANSWLIEKFVDWLKGGEPMETNVWDNLQSVALIFAAIESARTGQTVPVQQYLKTTQQQLT
;
A
#
# COMPACT_ATOMS: atom_id res chain seq x y z
N MET A 1 -4.71 25.03 13.33
CA MET A 1 -3.70 24.52 14.29
C MET A 1 -3.13 23.24 13.74
N ALA A 2 -1.84 22.94 14.01
CA ALA A 2 -1.24 21.64 13.72
C ALA A 2 -1.93 20.56 14.55
N LEU A 3 -2.16 19.37 13.96
CA LEU A 3 -2.68 18.22 14.70
C LEU A 3 -1.55 17.52 15.45
N LYS A 4 -1.80 17.11 16.67
CA LYS A 4 -0.83 16.38 17.50
C LYS A 4 -0.82 14.91 17.16
N VAL A 5 0.36 14.35 16.94
CA VAL A 5 0.53 12.96 16.54
C VAL A 5 1.51 12.23 17.46
N ILE A 6 1.21 10.97 17.78
CA ILE A 6 2.12 10.02 18.41
C ILE A 6 2.63 9.07 17.33
N GLN A 7 3.95 9.02 17.12
CA GLN A 7 4.59 8.05 16.23
C GLN A 7 4.82 6.74 16.97
N ILE A 8 4.19 5.65 16.52
CA ILE A 8 4.37 4.30 17.10
C ILE A 8 5.15 3.43 16.11
N GLY A 9 6.35 3.00 16.52
CA GLY A 9 7.34 2.33 15.68
C GLY A 9 8.33 3.29 15.05
N ALA A 10 9.59 3.23 15.45
CA ALA A 10 10.68 4.08 14.97
C ALA A 10 11.81 3.27 14.31
N GLY A 11 11.78 1.94 14.38
CA GLY A 11 12.73 1.04 13.73
C GLY A 11 12.40 0.74 12.27
N GLY A 12 13.35 0.22 11.51
CA GLY A 12 13.14 -0.21 10.14
C GLY A 12 12.47 0.85 9.26
N TRP A 13 11.23 0.57 8.81
CA TRP A 13 10.46 1.53 8.02
C TRP A 13 10.03 2.76 8.83
N GLY A 14 9.78 2.60 10.13
CA GLY A 14 9.46 3.71 11.05
C GLY A 14 10.58 4.75 11.15
N ARG A 15 11.83 4.34 11.01
CA ARG A 15 12.96 5.26 10.90
C ARG A 15 12.79 6.24 9.74
N ARG A 16 12.34 5.74 8.58
CA ARG A 16 12.09 6.58 7.41
C ARG A 16 10.91 7.55 7.62
N TRP A 17 9.89 7.11 8.37
CA TRP A 17 8.81 7.99 8.82
C TRP A 17 9.35 9.16 9.64
N CYS A 18 10.23 8.88 10.61
CA CYS A 18 10.86 9.90 11.45
C CYS A 18 11.82 10.82 10.67
N GLN A 19 12.46 10.30 9.63
CA GLN A 19 13.48 11.03 8.86
C GLN A 19 12.91 11.89 7.72
N GLU A 20 11.84 11.44 7.08
CA GLU A 20 11.35 12.05 5.82
C GLU A 20 9.89 12.51 5.90
N PHE A 21 8.96 11.59 6.23
CA PHE A 21 7.54 11.84 5.99
C PHE A 21 6.91 12.75 7.05
N LEU A 22 7.22 12.52 8.32
CA LEU A 22 6.76 13.39 9.40
C LEU A 22 7.40 14.77 9.32
N PRO A 23 8.74 14.92 9.17
CA PRO A 23 9.37 16.24 9.04
C PRO A 23 8.81 17.09 7.91
N ALA A 24 8.49 16.53 6.76
CA ALA A 24 7.86 17.26 5.66
C ALA A 24 6.53 17.92 6.06
N ASN A 25 5.73 17.24 6.89
CA ASN A 25 4.44 17.75 7.35
C ASN A 25 4.55 18.62 8.62
N ILE A 26 5.60 18.43 9.43
CA ILE A 26 5.95 19.33 10.54
C ILE A 26 6.36 20.71 9.98
N ASN A 27 7.23 20.73 8.98
CA ASN A 27 7.72 21.96 8.36
C ASN A 27 6.58 22.80 7.73
N ASP A 28 5.54 22.14 7.24
CA ASP A 28 4.35 22.81 6.69
C ASP A 28 3.33 23.21 7.78
N GLY A 29 3.63 22.95 9.05
CA GLY A 29 2.74 23.27 10.17
C GLY A 29 1.45 22.45 10.19
N LEU A 30 1.41 21.31 9.53
CA LEU A 30 0.24 20.43 9.47
C LEU A 30 0.11 19.54 10.71
N ILE A 31 1.24 19.07 11.24
CA ILE A 31 1.32 18.19 12.40
C ILE A 31 2.40 18.63 13.40
N GLU A 32 2.23 18.22 14.66
CA GLU A 32 3.22 18.28 15.72
C GLU A 32 3.42 16.88 16.29
N VAL A 33 4.63 16.32 16.22
CA VAL A 33 4.93 15.04 16.87
C VAL A 33 5.15 15.28 18.35
N VAL A 34 4.25 14.77 19.19
CA VAL A 34 4.25 14.99 20.63
C VAL A 34 4.88 13.84 21.40
N ALA A 35 4.99 12.66 20.81
CA ALA A 35 5.71 11.52 21.36
C ALA A 35 6.16 10.54 20.26
N VAL A 36 7.19 9.76 20.58
CA VAL A 36 7.65 8.59 19.80
C VAL A 36 7.68 7.36 20.71
N VAL A 37 7.27 6.22 20.14
CA VAL A 37 7.20 4.94 20.86
C VAL A 37 7.93 3.86 20.07
N ASP A 38 8.82 3.12 20.71
CA ASP A 38 9.42 1.89 20.19
C ASP A 38 9.95 1.03 21.34
N GLU A 39 9.66 -0.28 21.33
CA GLU A 39 10.15 -1.21 22.35
C GLU A 39 11.67 -1.41 22.28
N ASN A 40 12.27 -1.23 21.10
CA ASN A 40 13.71 -1.25 20.92
C ASN A 40 14.30 0.11 21.27
N LEU A 41 15.13 0.15 22.31
CA LEU A 41 15.70 1.38 22.84
C LEU A 41 16.66 2.11 21.87
N GLU A 42 17.31 1.37 20.98
CA GLU A 42 18.17 1.97 19.93
C GLU A 42 17.33 2.69 18.90
N SER A 43 16.28 2.01 18.37
CA SER A 43 15.30 2.62 17.45
C SER A 43 14.61 3.82 18.06
N LEU A 44 14.25 3.74 19.36
CA LEU A 44 13.65 4.85 20.11
C LEU A 44 14.59 6.05 20.20
N ALA A 45 15.87 5.82 20.53
CA ALA A 45 16.88 6.88 20.64
C ALA A 45 17.13 7.54 19.27
N GLU A 46 17.17 6.75 18.19
CA GLU A 46 17.30 7.27 16.83
C GLU A 46 16.07 8.08 16.41
N GLY A 47 14.86 7.56 16.62
CA GLY A 47 13.60 8.27 16.35
C GLY A 47 13.50 9.59 17.11
N ARG A 48 13.91 9.60 18.38
CA ARG A 48 14.03 10.81 19.18
C ARG A 48 14.93 11.86 18.53
N SER A 49 16.11 11.44 18.08
CA SER A 49 17.09 12.33 17.45
C SER A 49 16.58 12.90 16.15
N LEU A 50 15.99 12.07 15.30
CA LEU A 50 15.45 12.45 13.98
C LEU A 50 14.28 13.44 14.09
N LEU A 51 13.45 13.31 15.12
CA LEU A 51 12.28 14.16 15.35
C LEU A 51 12.57 15.36 16.27
N GLY A 52 13.78 15.47 16.83
CA GLY A 52 14.15 16.57 17.75
C GLY A 52 13.38 16.56 19.07
N LEU A 53 12.96 15.38 19.57
CA LEU A 53 12.14 15.24 20.76
C LEU A 53 12.97 15.26 22.04
N ARG A 54 12.33 15.69 23.15
CA ARG A 54 12.93 15.59 24.50
C ARG A 54 12.81 14.14 25.02
N ALA A 55 13.57 13.83 26.07
CA ALA A 55 13.57 12.49 26.66
C ALA A 55 12.21 12.09 27.26
N ASP A 56 11.46 13.06 27.80
CA ASP A 56 10.13 12.86 28.39
C ASP A 56 9.01 12.65 27.32
N GLN A 57 9.33 12.75 26.04
CA GLN A 57 8.45 12.47 24.91
C GLN A 57 8.73 11.10 24.27
N CYS A 58 9.58 10.28 24.87
CA CYS A 58 10.02 8.99 24.34
C CYS A 58 9.56 7.85 25.25
N TYR A 59 8.90 6.86 24.70
CA TYR A 59 8.29 5.76 25.45
C TYR A 59 8.66 4.40 24.86
N SER A 60 8.96 3.43 25.71
CA SER A 60 9.17 2.05 25.27
C SER A 60 7.90 1.21 25.30
N ASP A 61 6.78 1.80 25.72
CA ASP A 61 5.49 1.14 25.85
C ASP A 61 4.37 2.03 25.32
N VAL A 62 3.48 1.44 24.50
CA VAL A 62 2.40 2.15 23.82
C VAL A 62 1.39 2.72 24.82
N ASP A 63 0.92 1.90 25.77
CA ASP A 63 -0.14 2.29 26.70
C ASP A 63 0.32 3.39 27.65
N ARG A 64 1.60 3.38 28.04
CA ARG A 64 2.22 4.46 28.80
C ARG A 64 2.25 5.77 28.01
N ALA A 65 2.62 5.72 26.73
CA ALA A 65 2.64 6.91 25.89
C ALA A 65 1.23 7.50 25.73
N LEU A 66 0.26 6.65 25.38
CA LEU A 66 -1.12 7.05 25.15
C LEU A 66 -1.78 7.61 26.44
N SER A 67 -1.44 7.08 27.60
CA SER A 67 -1.94 7.59 28.89
C SER A 67 -1.29 8.92 29.31
N ALA A 68 -0.02 9.14 28.93
CA ALA A 68 0.75 10.31 29.34
C ALA A 68 0.59 11.53 28.43
N VAL A 69 0.25 11.31 27.14
CA VAL A 69 0.28 12.36 26.11
C VAL A 69 -1.05 12.45 25.39
N LYS A 70 -1.62 13.66 25.31
CA LYS A 70 -2.81 13.92 24.49
C LYS A 70 -2.40 14.19 23.04
N ALA A 71 -3.04 13.49 22.11
CA ALA A 71 -2.86 13.66 20.67
C ALA A 71 -4.22 13.60 19.95
N ASP A 72 -4.23 13.99 18.68
CA ASP A 72 -5.40 13.91 17.80
C ASP A 72 -5.43 12.56 17.07
N PHE A 73 -4.27 12.03 16.74
CA PHE A 73 -4.12 10.74 16.07
C PHE A 73 -2.78 10.08 16.40
N CYS A 74 -2.64 8.82 16.04
CA CYS A 74 -1.36 8.12 16.04
C CYS A 74 -1.03 7.58 14.65
N THR A 75 0.26 7.45 14.36
CA THR A 75 0.77 6.66 13.24
C THR A 75 1.23 5.30 13.76
N ILE A 76 0.83 4.22 13.09
CA ILE A 76 1.18 2.84 13.48
C ILE A 76 2.11 2.27 12.42
N VAL A 77 3.40 2.12 12.77
CA VAL A 77 4.47 1.65 11.88
C VAL A 77 5.20 0.48 12.51
N VAL A 78 4.46 -0.57 12.79
CA VAL A 78 4.92 -1.80 13.44
C VAL A 78 4.61 -3.01 12.54
N PRO A 79 5.11 -4.23 12.85
CA PRO A 79 4.74 -5.43 12.08
C PRO A 79 3.22 -5.70 12.09
N PRO A 80 2.62 -6.19 10.97
CA PRO A 80 1.16 -6.37 10.84
C PRO A 80 0.51 -7.22 11.94
N ALA A 81 1.22 -8.22 12.47
CA ALA A 81 0.73 -9.06 13.57
C ALA A 81 0.47 -8.30 14.89
N VAL A 82 1.03 -7.07 15.00
CA VAL A 82 0.88 -6.22 16.21
C VAL A 82 -0.18 -5.13 16.00
N HIS A 83 -0.64 -4.91 14.77
CA HIS A 83 -1.55 -3.81 14.43
C HIS A 83 -2.82 -3.82 15.26
N GLU A 84 -3.50 -4.97 15.39
CA GLU A 84 -4.79 -5.04 16.10
C GLU A 84 -4.67 -4.60 17.57
N ARG A 85 -3.61 -5.04 18.27
CA ARG A 85 -3.36 -4.64 19.67
C ARG A 85 -3.12 -3.14 19.80
N VAL A 86 -2.33 -2.56 18.89
CA VAL A 86 -2.04 -1.12 18.91
C VAL A 86 -3.26 -0.29 18.54
N VAL A 87 -4.08 -0.77 17.60
CA VAL A 87 -5.37 -0.14 17.27
C VAL A 87 -6.29 -0.15 18.49
N ASP A 88 -6.41 -1.27 19.21
CA ASP A 88 -7.23 -1.36 20.43
C ASP A 88 -6.77 -0.32 21.47
N SER A 89 -5.47 -0.19 21.70
CA SER A 89 -4.93 0.81 22.62
C SER A 89 -5.23 2.24 22.14
N ALA A 90 -5.08 2.53 20.84
CA ALA A 90 -5.36 3.85 20.27
C ALA A 90 -6.85 4.23 20.40
N LEU A 91 -7.76 3.30 20.10
CA LEU A 91 -9.21 3.51 20.22
C LEU A 91 -9.64 3.73 21.67
N ALA A 92 -9.04 3.00 22.64
CA ALA A 92 -9.29 3.19 24.06
C ALA A 92 -8.88 4.59 24.56
N HIS A 93 -7.98 5.28 23.86
CA HIS A 93 -7.55 6.64 24.16
C HIS A 93 -8.14 7.70 23.21
N ASP A 94 -9.21 7.36 22.50
CA ASP A 94 -9.99 8.27 21.66
C ASP A 94 -9.23 8.84 20.44
N LEU A 95 -8.21 8.14 19.93
CA LEU A 95 -7.36 8.60 18.83
C LEU A 95 -7.89 8.16 17.45
N HIS A 96 -7.70 9.02 16.46
CA HIS A 96 -7.72 8.63 15.06
C HIS A 96 -6.43 7.89 14.69
N ILE A 97 -6.41 7.15 13.57
CA ILE A 97 -5.32 6.21 13.27
C ILE A 97 -4.87 6.35 11.81
N LEU A 98 -3.58 6.49 11.59
CA LEU A 98 -2.94 6.29 10.30
C LEU A 98 -1.98 5.11 10.41
N SER A 99 -2.33 3.97 9.79
CA SER A 99 -1.60 2.70 9.96
C SER A 99 -0.86 2.28 8.71
N GLU A 100 0.32 1.69 8.89
CA GLU A 100 1.00 0.98 7.82
C GLU A 100 0.15 -0.21 7.30
N LYS A 101 0.46 -0.57 6.07
CA LYS A 101 -0.14 -1.70 5.37
C LYS A 101 0.50 -3.04 5.79
N PRO A 102 -0.21 -4.16 5.62
CA PRO A 102 -1.66 -4.27 5.46
C PRO A 102 -2.41 -3.93 6.77
N ILE A 103 -3.74 -3.85 6.75
CA ILE A 103 -4.53 -3.56 7.95
C ILE A 103 -4.17 -4.50 9.11
N ALA A 104 -4.06 -5.79 8.83
CA ALA A 104 -3.59 -6.84 9.75
C ALA A 104 -2.91 -7.97 8.96
N ASP A 105 -2.36 -8.95 9.67
CA ASP A 105 -1.74 -10.16 9.11
C ASP A 105 -2.75 -11.22 8.63
N THR A 106 -4.05 -10.99 8.84
CA THR A 106 -5.15 -11.85 8.38
C THR A 106 -6.34 -11.03 7.90
N LEU A 107 -7.15 -11.59 6.98
CA LEU A 107 -8.38 -10.92 6.53
C LEU A 107 -9.37 -10.75 7.70
N LEU A 108 -9.53 -11.77 8.53
CA LEU A 108 -10.43 -11.70 9.70
C LEU A 108 -9.98 -10.62 10.70
N GLY A 109 -8.67 -10.53 10.98
CA GLY A 109 -8.10 -9.45 11.81
C GLY A 109 -8.35 -8.07 11.21
N SER A 110 -8.22 -7.94 9.89
CA SER A 110 -8.50 -6.70 9.17
C SER A 110 -9.97 -6.28 9.26
N VAL A 111 -10.89 -7.23 9.14
CA VAL A 111 -12.34 -6.98 9.30
C VAL A 111 -12.66 -6.60 10.76
N ARG A 112 -12.04 -7.27 11.76
CA ARG A 112 -12.21 -6.90 13.17
C ARG A 112 -11.75 -5.48 13.46
N ILE A 113 -10.58 -5.08 12.95
CA ILE A 113 -10.05 -3.73 13.10
C ILE A 113 -11.02 -2.71 12.51
N ALA A 114 -11.47 -2.91 11.28
CA ALA A 114 -12.41 -2.02 10.63
C ALA A 114 -13.71 -1.85 11.47
N GLU A 115 -14.27 -2.95 11.96
CA GLU A 115 -15.48 -2.91 12.80
C GLU A 115 -15.25 -2.18 14.13
N LYS A 116 -14.12 -2.41 14.81
CA LYS A 116 -13.75 -1.69 16.03
C LYS A 116 -13.65 -0.17 15.80
N VAL A 117 -13.01 0.23 14.69
CA VAL A 117 -12.87 1.64 14.28
C VAL A 117 -14.26 2.27 14.05
N ARG A 118 -15.18 1.54 13.40
CA ARG A 118 -16.56 1.98 13.19
C ARG A 118 -17.30 2.18 14.51
N LEU A 119 -17.22 1.19 15.41
CA LEU A 119 -17.91 1.24 16.71
C LEU A 119 -17.37 2.36 17.61
N ALA A 120 -16.10 2.68 17.50
CA ALA A 120 -15.47 3.78 18.23
C ALA A 120 -15.72 5.17 17.60
N ASP A 121 -16.38 5.24 16.45
CA ASP A 121 -16.57 6.48 15.67
C ASP A 121 -15.24 7.22 15.39
N LYS A 122 -14.22 6.46 15.02
CA LYS A 122 -12.91 7.00 14.68
C LYS A 122 -12.60 6.90 13.19
N LYS A 123 -11.72 7.78 12.73
CA LYS A 123 -11.18 7.76 11.38
C LYS A 123 -9.89 6.95 11.39
N MET A 124 -9.80 5.96 10.51
CA MET A 124 -8.58 5.20 10.27
C MET A 124 -8.31 5.13 8.77
N ALA A 125 -7.07 5.40 8.36
CA ALA A 125 -6.60 5.18 7.00
C ALA A 125 -5.36 4.30 6.98
N VAL A 126 -5.10 3.66 5.83
CA VAL A 126 -4.00 2.74 5.60
C VAL A 126 -3.04 3.33 4.58
N THR A 127 -1.75 3.16 4.78
CA THR A 127 -0.71 3.79 3.97
C THR A 127 -0.46 3.05 2.66
N MET A 128 -1.44 3.02 1.77
CA MET A 128 -1.29 2.51 0.41
C MET A 128 -0.56 3.54 -0.45
N SER A 129 0.70 3.76 -0.12
CA SER A 129 1.52 4.88 -0.63
C SER A 129 1.65 4.93 -2.15
N HIS A 130 1.57 3.78 -2.86
CA HIS A 130 1.66 3.74 -4.32
C HIS A 130 0.53 4.52 -5.02
N ARG A 131 -0.68 4.59 -4.43
CA ARG A 131 -1.74 5.46 -4.96
C ARG A 131 -1.37 6.95 -4.94
N PHE A 132 -0.43 7.33 -4.07
CA PHE A 132 0.05 8.69 -3.84
C PHE A 132 1.41 8.97 -4.48
N ASP A 133 2.00 8.01 -5.21
CA ASP A 133 3.20 8.23 -6.00
C ASP A 133 2.89 9.09 -7.23
N GLN A 134 3.82 9.96 -7.58
CA GLN A 134 3.69 10.91 -8.70
C GLN A 134 3.30 10.23 -10.00
N ASP A 135 3.99 9.18 -10.36
CA ASP A 135 3.83 8.44 -11.62
C ASP A 135 2.51 7.66 -11.65
N LYS A 136 2.17 6.92 -10.57
CA LYS A 136 0.91 6.17 -10.50
C LYS A 136 -0.31 7.09 -10.41
N THR A 137 -0.20 8.20 -9.67
CA THR A 137 -1.26 9.23 -9.66
C THR A 137 -1.46 9.84 -11.03
N THR A 138 -0.38 10.13 -11.77
CA THR A 138 -0.45 10.62 -13.15
C THR A 138 -1.11 9.59 -14.06
N PHE A 139 -0.68 8.33 -13.98
CA PHE A 139 -1.23 7.24 -14.77
C PHE A 139 -2.73 7.05 -14.52
N ARG A 140 -3.14 7.07 -13.25
CA ARG A 140 -4.55 7.03 -12.84
C ARG A 140 -5.36 8.18 -13.43
N GLN A 141 -4.84 9.41 -13.39
CA GLN A 141 -5.51 10.57 -13.97
C GLN A 141 -5.68 10.43 -15.48
N GLU A 142 -4.66 9.91 -16.18
CA GLU A 142 -4.74 9.62 -17.61
C GLU A 142 -5.88 8.65 -17.94
N LEU A 143 -5.99 7.54 -17.20
CA LEU A 143 -7.07 6.56 -17.41
C LEU A 143 -8.44 7.14 -17.06
N ARG A 144 -8.57 7.85 -15.96
CA ARG A 144 -9.84 8.47 -15.52
C ARG A 144 -10.31 9.60 -16.43
N SER A 145 -9.40 10.23 -17.20
CA SER A 145 -9.74 11.25 -18.20
C SER A 145 -10.59 10.69 -19.35
N ARG A 146 -10.58 9.38 -19.56
CA ARG A 146 -11.26 8.66 -20.66
C ARG A 146 -10.82 9.07 -22.07
N ARG A 147 -9.79 9.92 -22.22
CA ARG A 147 -9.30 10.37 -23.53
C ARG A 147 -8.68 9.26 -24.37
N HIS A 148 -8.28 8.16 -23.75
CA HIS A 148 -7.72 6.97 -24.40
C HIS A 148 -8.78 5.90 -24.70
N GLY A 149 -10.07 6.23 -24.50
CA GLY A 149 -11.18 5.29 -24.63
C GLY A 149 -11.33 4.36 -23.44
N PRO A 150 -12.22 3.36 -23.51
CA PRO A 150 -12.40 2.39 -22.43
C PRO A 150 -11.15 1.53 -22.25
N LEU A 151 -10.84 1.22 -21.00
CA LEU A 151 -9.79 0.29 -20.58
C LEU A 151 -10.27 -1.14 -20.80
N ASP A 152 -9.43 -2.00 -21.39
CA ASP A 152 -9.66 -3.43 -21.56
C ASP A 152 -8.90 -4.25 -20.51
N TYR A 153 -7.55 -4.08 -20.43
CA TYR A 153 -6.77 -4.79 -19.42
C TYR A 153 -5.51 -4.06 -18.96
N LEU A 154 -4.98 -4.53 -17.85
CA LEU A 154 -3.78 -4.02 -17.17
C LEU A 154 -2.73 -5.11 -16.99
N ILE A 155 -1.46 -4.75 -17.08
CA ILE A 155 -0.33 -5.59 -16.66
C ILE A 155 0.50 -4.80 -15.67
N CYS A 156 0.88 -5.43 -14.55
CA CYS A 156 1.85 -4.87 -13.61
C CYS A 156 2.99 -5.86 -13.36
N ARG A 157 4.22 -5.38 -13.35
CA ARG A 157 5.41 -6.15 -13.02
C ARG A 157 6.20 -5.48 -11.91
N PHE A 158 6.54 -6.28 -10.91
CA PHE A 158 7.47 -5.94 -9.85
C PHE A 158 8.53 -7.04 -9.72
N THR A 159 9.80 -6.71 -9.94
CA THR A 159 10.89 -7.69 -9.87
C THR A 159 12.11 -7.11 -9.19
N CYS A 160 12.68 -7.83 -8.23
CA CYS A 160 13.92 -7.44 -7.58
C CYS A 160 14.84 -8.64 -7.30
N ASP A 161 16.08 -8.37 -6.96
CA ASP A 161 17.00 -9.34 -6.39
C ASP A 161 17.17 -9.08 -4.89
N ALA A 162 16.35 -9.76 -4.11
CA ALA A 162 16.42 -9.78 -2.65
C ALA A 162 16.49 -11.21 -2.13
N ARG A 163 17.16 -12.11 -2.88
CA ARG A 163 17.23 -13.55 -2.63
C ARG A 163 17.95 -13.93 -1.35
N LYS A 164 18.91 -13.10 -0.88
CA LYS A 164 19.71 -13.37 0.30
C LYS A 164 19.03 -12.98 1.58
N PHE A 165 19.09 -13.86 2.59
CA PHE A 165 18.48 -13.62 3.89
C PHE A 165 18.87 -12.26 4.49
N GLY A 166 17.90 -11.51 4.92
CA GLY A 166 18.06 -10.21 5.56
C GLY A 166 18.21 -9.00 4.62
N THR A 167 18.31 -9.18 3.30
CA THR A 167 18.44 -8.06 2.34
C THR A 167 17.22 -7.13 2.35
N TRP A 168 16.06 -7.64 2.77
CA TRP A 168 14.82 -6.85 2.91
C TRP A 168 14.29 -6.81 4.36
N GLY A 169 15.17 -7.01 5.35
CA GLY A 169 14.81 -7.20 6.74
C GLY A 169 14.44 -8.65 7.06
N LYS A 170 14.99 -9.15 8.18
CA LYS A 170 14.92 -10.57 8.55
C LYS A 170 13.49 -11.12 8.63
N PHE A 171 12.57 -10.37 9.25
CA PHE A 171 11.19 -10.83 9.43
C PHE A 171 10.47 -11.10 8.11
N ARG A 172 10.73 -10.30 7.07
CA ARG A 172 10.13 -10.47 5.74
C ARG A 172 10.58 -11.73 5.02
N HIS A 173 11.76 -12.26 5.37
CA HIS A 173 12.22 -13.55 4.87
C HIS A 173 11.60 -14.74 5.59
N GLN A 174 10.94 -14.51 6.73
CA GLN A 174 10.40 -15.56 7.61
C GLN A 174 8.88 -15.76 7.46
N ILE A 175 8.16 -14.79 6.92
CA ILE A 175 6.71 -14.92 6.71
C ILE A 175 6.39 -15.83 5.52
N GLU A 176 5.32 -16.62 5.66
CA GLU A 176 4.90 -17.67 4.71
C GLU A 176 4.55 -17.07 3.34
N ASP A 177 3.73 -16.04 3.28
CA ASP A 177 3.26 -15.40 2.05
C ASP A 177 3.99 -14.06 1.79
N THR A 178 5.31 -14.08 1.87
CA THR A 178 6.12 -12.85 1.88
C THR A 178 5.92 -11.95 0.66
N LEU A 179 5.73 -12.50 -0.54
CA LEU A 179 5.45 -11.70 -1.71
C LEU A 179 4.11 -10.99 -1.59
N MET A 180 3.05 -11.73 -1.24
CA MET A 180 1.69 -11.19 -1.20
C MET A 180 1.53 -10.12 -0.13
N ILE A 181 1.95 -10.40 1.10
CA ILE A 181 1.78 -9.52 2.26
C ILE A 181 2.68 -8.27 2.19
N GLU A 182 3.93 -8.42 1.76
CA GLU A 182 4.91 -7.34 1.83
C GLU A 182 5.16 -6.62 0.48
N GLY A 183 4.87 -7.27 -0.64
CA GLY A 183 5.11 -6.72 -1.97
C GLY A 183 3.82 -6.47 -2.75
N ALA A 184 3.12 -7.54 -3.08
CA ALA A 184 1.96 -7.52 -3.96
C ALA A 184 0.80 -6.66 -3.43
N VAL A 185 0.73 -6.43 -2.11
CA VAL A 185 -0.29 -5.59 -1.49
C VAL A 185 -0.43 -4.23 -2.18
N HIS A 186 0.68 -3.57 -2.50
CA HIS A 186 0.66 -2.29 -3.22
C HIS A 186 0.26 -2.45 -4.69
N HIS A 187 0.70 -3.54 -5.33
CA HIS A 187 0.53 -3.74 -6.76
C HIS A 187 -0.87 -4.23 -7.12
N LEU A 188 -1.45 -5.14 -6.33
CA LEU A 188 -2.84 -5.56 -6.52
C LEU A 188 -3.81 -4.42 -6.22
N ASP A 189 -3.50 -3.62 -5.19
CA ASP A 189 -4.24 -2.41 -4.85
C ASP A 189 -4.23 -1.38 -6.00
N ILE A 190 -3.06 -1.06 -6.56
CA ILE A 190 -2.97 -0.10 -7.66
C ILE A 190 -3.65 -0.62 -8.93
N LEU A 191 -3.61 -1.92 -9.21
CA LEU A 191 -4.34 -2.52 -10.32
C LEU A 191 -5.85 -2.36 -10.16
N ALA A 192 -6.37 -2.55 -8.95
CA ALA A 192 -7.79 -2.33 -8.65
C ALA A 192 -8.17 -0.83 -8.76
N ASP A 193 -7.33 0.07 -8.25
CA ASP A 193 -7.52 1.52 -8.36
C ASP A 193 -7.50 2.00 -9.83
N LEU A 194 -6.60 1.47 -10.66
CA LEU A 194 -6.53 1.78 -12.08
C LEU A 194 -7.69 1.18 -12.87
N ALA A 195 -8.18 -0.01 -12.49
CA ALA A 195 -9.36 -0.63 -13.11
C ALA A 195 -10.66 0.12 -12.77
N ASP A 196 -10.66 0.95 -11.73
CA ASP A 196 -11.81 1.72 -11.26
C ASP A 196 -13.05 0.83 -10.97
N ALA A 197 -12.81 -0.36 -10.39
CA ALA A 197 -13.86 -1.33 -10.08
C ALA A 197 -13.42 -2.34 -9.01
N GLU A 198 -14.39 -2.91 -8.31
CA GLU A 198 -14.16 -4.05 -7.42
C GLU A 198 -13.71 -5.29 -8.23
N CYS A 199 -12.74 -6.01 -7.68
CA CYS A 199 -12.34 -7.30 -8.24
C CYS A 199 -13.45 -8.34 -7.96
N ASP A 200 -13.89 -9.00 -9.02
CA ASP A 200 -14.87 -10.08 -8.96
C ASP A 200 -14.20 -11.41 -8.58
N SER A 201 -13.13 -11.76 -9.29
CA SER A 201 -12.41 -13.01 -9.06
C SER A 201 -10.90 -12.87 -9.28
N ILE A 202 -10.15 -13.72 -8.57
CA ILE A 202 -8.69 -13.76 -8.60
C ILE A 202 -8.19 -15.19 -8.68
N TYR A 203 -7.14 -15.43 -9.50
CA TYR A 203 -6.38 -16.67 -9.54
C TYR A 203 -4.90 -16.36 -9.37
N ALA A 204 -4.22 -17.09 -8.52
CA ALA A 204 -2.81 -16.90 -8.22
C ALA A 204 -2.04 -18.23 -8.15
N GLN A 205 -0.76 -18.14 -8.52
CA GLN A 205 0.25 -19.16 -8.24
C GLN A 205 1.42 -18.49 -7.56
N THR A 206 1.86 -19.06 -6.44
CA THR A 206 3.02 -18.56 -5.68
C THR A 206 4.01 -19.69 -5.44
N TRP A 207 5.29 -19.34 -5.32
CA TRP A 207 6.36 -20.31 -5.04
C TRP A 207 7.62 -19.61 -4.53
N ASN A 208 8.53 -20.41 -3.97
CA ASN A 208 9.90 -19.98 -3.68
C ASN A 208 10.88 -20.84 -4.47
N PRO A 209 11.73 -20.28 -5.35
CA PRO A 209 12.71 -21.07 -6.06
C PRO A 209 13.86 -21.51 -5.13
N SER A 210 14.55 -22.60 -5.46
CA SER A 210 15.59 -23.19 -4.62
C SER A 210 16.78 -22.28 -4.27
N TRP A 211 16.95 -21.19 -4.99
CA TRP A 211 17.98 -20.18 -4.71
C TRP A 211 17.48 -18.99 -3.88
N GLY A 212 16.21 -18.96 -3.49
CA GLY A 212 15.61 -17.91 -2.65
C GLY A 212 15.71 -18.29 -1.17
N GLU A 213 16.39 -17.47 -0.38
CA GLU A 213 16.54 -17.68 1.08
C GLU A 213 15.34 -17.12 1.84
N TYR A 214 14.12 -17.56 1.45
CA TYR A 214 12.84 -17.23 2.08
C TYR A 214 12.23 -18.47 2.74
N GLY A 215 11.57 -18.28 3.87
CA GLY A 215 10.78 -19.33 4.52
C GLY A 215 9.42 -19.57 3.86
N GLY A 216 9.02 -18.68 2.95
CA GLY A 216 7.75 -18.75 2.24
C GLY A 216 7.85 -18.27 0.79
N ASP A 217 6.70 -18.08 0.14
CA ASP A 217 6.60 -17.80 -1.28
C ASP A 217 7.08 -16.39 -1.64
N SER A 218 8.16 -16.31 -2.41
CA SER A 218 8.84 -15.08 -2.81
C SER A 218 8.53 -14.63 -4.23
N GLN A 219 7.85 -15.46 -5.01
CA GLN A 219 7.42 -15.17 -6.38
C GLN A 219 5.94 -15.50 -6.57
N GLY A 220 5.30 -14.85 -7.55
CA GLY A 220 3.93 -15.13 -7.87
C GLY A 220 3.46 -14.50 -9.18
N LEU A 221 2.48 -15.17 -9.77
CA LEU A 221 1.72 -14.72 -10.93
C LEU A 221 0.24 -14.67 -10.53
N VAL A 222 -0.41 -13.55 -10.81
CA VAL A 222 -1.80 -13.33 -10.45
C VAL A 222 -2.60 -12.83 -11.62
N THR A 223 -3.79 -13.38 -11.83
CA THR A 223 -4.79 -12.85 -12.76
C THR A 223 -6.01 -12.36 -11.99
N MET A 224 -6.57 -11.23 -12.40
CA MET A 224 -7.72 -10.59 -11.78
C MET A 224 -8.79 -10.28 -12.83
N HIS A 225 -10.05 -10.45 -12.46
CA HIS A 225 -11.19 -10.07 -13.25
C HIS A 225 -12.05 -9.08 -12.46
N PHE A 226 -12.35 -7.92 -13.04
CA PHE A 226 -13.10 -6.86 -12.38
C PHE A 226 -14.56 -6.83 -12.84
N LYS A 227 -15.45 -6.33 -11.98
CA LYS A 227 -16.90 -6.28 -12.24
C LYS A 227 -17.27 -5.46 -13.49
N ASN A 228 -16.46 -4.49 -13.88
CA ASN A 228 -16.65 -3.70 -15.10
C ASN A 228 -16.11 -4.37 -16.38
N GLY A 229 -15.62 -5.62 -16.28
CA GLY A 229 -15.09 -6.41 -17.38
C GLY A 229 -13.58 -6.23 -17.63
N VAL A 230 -12.92 -5.29 -17.00
CA VAL A 230 -11.47 -5.12 -17.06
C VAL A 230 -10.77 -6.35 -16.47
N ARG A 231 -9.62 -6.69 -17.03
CA ARG A 231 -8.76 -7.79 -16.54
C ARG A 231 -7.41 -7.23 -16.12
N ALA A 232 -6.72 -7.92 -15.20
CA ALA A 232 -5.35 -7.59 -14.88
C ALA A 232 -4.48 -8.83 -14.71
N PHE A 233 -3.19 -8.65 -15.01
CA PHE A 233 -2.14 -9.62 -14.75
C PHE A 233 -1.04 -8.97 -13.92
N TYR A 234 -0.58 -9.69 -12.90
CA TYR A 234 0.53 -9.27 -12.04
C TYR A 234 1.65 -10.30 -12.06
N GLU A 235 2.87 -9.84 -12.27
CA GLU A 235 4.11 -10.58 -12.09
C GLU A 235 4.85 -9.99 -10.89
N GLY A 236 5.05 -10.79 -9.83
CA GLY A 236 5.82 -10.40 -8.66
C GLY A 236 6.97 -11.35 -8.39
N ALA A 237 8.20 -10.81 -8.22
CA ALA A 237 9.36 -11.63 -7.94
C ALA A 237 10.39 -10.92 -7.07
N LYS A 238 10.78 -11.55 -5.96
CA LYS A 238 11.83 -11.05 -5.06
C LYS A 238 13.18 -11.72 -5.27
N THR A 239 13.25 -12.77 -6.09
CA THR A 239 14.45 -13.62 -6.22
C THR A 239 14.97 -13.72 -7.64
N ASN A 240 14.68 -12.74 -8.49
CA ASN A 240 15.21 -12.67 -9.84
C ASN A 240 16.70 -12.36 -9.84
N ALA A 241 17.41 -12.76 -10.91
CA ALA A 241 18.84 -12.47 -11.05
C ALA A 241 19.14 -10.98 -11.13
N ILE A 242 18.17 -10.20 -11.66
CA ILE A 242 18.26 -8.75 -11.83
C ILE A 242 16.90 -8.16 -11.50
N GLY A 243 16.90 -7.07 -10.73
CA GLY A 243 15.71 -6.25 -10.50
C GLY A 243 15.50 -5.28 -11.67
N LEU A 244 14.65 -5.65 -12.63
CA LEU A 244 14.32 -4.78 -13.75
C LEU A 244 13.31 -3.69 -13.37
N ASN A 245 12.34 -4.03 -12.53
CA ASN A 245 11.23 -3.18 -12.13
C ASN A 245 11.01 -3.26 -10.61
N GLY A 246 12.01 -2.80 -9.85
CA GLY A 246 11.96 -2.78 -8.38
C GLY A 246 11.05 -1.67 -7.84
N TRP A 247 11.09 -1.47 -6.51
CA TRP A 247 10.31 -0.43 -5.82
C TRP A 247 10.46 0.94 -6.47
N THR A 248 9.34 1.62 -6.68
CA THR A 248 9.22 2.91 -7.35
C THR A 248 9.58 2.90 -8.85
N ASN A 249 9.93 1.75 -9.40
CA ASN A 249 10.31 1.55 -10.81
C ASN A 249 9.50 0.43 -11.47
N GLU A 250 8.31 0.18 -10.98
CA GLU A 250 7.41 -0.84 -11.51
C GLU A 250 7.11 -0.59 -12.99
N TYR A 251 6.78 -1.67 -13.70
CA TYR A 251 6.21 -1.61 -15.03
C TYR A 251 4.70 -1.75 -14.93
N ILE A 252 3.96 -0.81 -15.50
CA ILE A 252 2.49 -0.90 -15.62
C ILE A 252 2.12 -0.58 -17.06
N ARG A 253 1.30 -1.45 -17.67
CA ARG A 253 0.75 -1.25 -19.00
C ARG A 253 -0.78 -1.30 -18.97
N ALA A 254 -1.42 -0.33 -19.61
CA ALA A 254 -2.86 -0.29 -19.81
C ALA A 254 -3.19 -0.34 -21.29
N GLU A 255 -4.03 -1.28 -21.67
CA GLU A 255 -4.57 -1.40 -23.02
C GLU A 255 -5.95 -0.74 -23.07
N CYS A 256 -6.02 0.38 -23.74
CA CYS A 256 -7.26 1.12 -23.98
C CYS A 256 -7.64 1.04 -25.47
N ARG A 257 -8.90 1.30 -25.76
CA ARG A 257 -9.38 1.23 -27.17
C ARG A 257 -8.61 2.13 -28.12
N GLU A 258 -8.20 3.32 -27.67
CA GLU A 258 -7.58 4.34 -28.53
C GLU A 258 -6.07 4.49 -28.30
N ALA A 259 -5.51 3.81 -27.30
CA ALA A 259 -4.07 3.86 -27.01
C ALA A 259 -3.63 2.75 -26.06
N THR A 260 -2.35 2.37 -26.17
CA THR A 260 -1.63 1.69 -25.11
C THR A 260 -0.88 2.72 -24.26
N LEU A 261 -1.00 2.66 -22.93
CA LEU A 261 -0.22 3.45 -22.00
C LEU A 261 0.82 2.57 -21.32
N ILE A 262 2.05 3.04 -21.21
CA ILE A 262 3.14 2.32 -20.54
C ILE A 262 3.80 3.24 -19.53
N LEU A 263 3.82 2.80 -18.28
CA LEU A 263 4.68 3.33 -17.23
C LEU A 263 5.82 2.33 -17.03
N ASP A 264 7.05 2.73 -17.31
CA ASP A 264 8.24 1.92 -17.07
C ASP A 264 9.30 2.77 -16.36
N ARG A 265 9.68 2.36 -15.15
CA ARG A 265 10.70 3.06 -14.36
C ARG A 265 10.48 4.57 -14.30
N ARG A 266 9.25 4.96 -13.97
CA ARG A 266 8.76 6.34 -13.85
C ARG A 266 8.68 7.14 -15.15
N HIS A 267 8.86 6.52 -16.30
CA HIS A 267 8.58 7.12 -17.60
C HIS A 267 7.20 6.69 -18.07
N LEU A 268 6.32 7.66 -18.26
CA LEU A 268 4.96 7.44 -18.75
C LEU A 268 4.87 7.87 -20.20
N GLU A 269 4.43 6.95 -21.05
CA GLU A 269 4.23 7.17 -22.47
C GLU A 269 2.88 6.63 -22.91
N HIS A 270 2.30 7.23 -23.96
CA HIS A 270 1.18 6.65 -24.66
C HIS A 270 1.52 6.38 -26.11
N PHE A 271 0.97 5.30 -26.64
CA PHE A 271 1.08 4.84 -28.02
C PHE A 271 -0.31 4.90 -28.64
N PRO A 272 -0.63 5.95 -29.43
CA PRO A 272 -1.97 6.11 -29.95
C PRO A 272 -2.30 5.05 -31.00
N TYR A 273 -3.57 4.62 -31.03
CA TYR A 273 -4.08 3.78 -32.10
C TYR A 273 -4.04 4.52 -33.44
N ASN A 274 -3.51 3.83 -34.46
CA ASN A 274 -3.49 4.35 -35.82
C ASN A 274 -4.41 3.49 -36.71
N PRO A 275 -5.59 4.00 -37.12
CA PRO A 275 -6.56 3.26 -37.96
C PRO A 275 -6.04 2.99 -39.37
N ASP A 276 -5.06 3.77 -39.84
CA ASP A 276 -4.46 3.59 -41.18
C ASP A 276 -3.39 2.49 -41.20
N GLN A 277 -2.99 1.96 -40.04
CA GLN A 277 -2.01 0.88 -39.94
C GLN A 277 -2.65 -0.46 -40.31
N LYS A 278 -2.36 -0.94 -41.52
CA LYS A 278 -2.99 -2.15 -42.07
C LYS A 278 -2.40 -3.49 -41.61
N TRP A 279 -1.23 -3.49 -40.96
CA TRP A 279 -0.51 -4.73 -40.63
C TRP A 279 -0.14 -4.75 -39.15
N ALA A 280 -0.66 -5.73 -38.45
CA ALA A 280 -0.34 -5.96 -37.04
C ALA A 280 1.15 -6.24 -36.75
N SER A 281 1.90 -6.69 -37.78
CA SER A 281 3.35 -6.98 -37.66
C SER A 281 4.26 -5.75 -37.75
N LYS A 282 3.73 -4.57 -38.07
CA LYS A 282 4.53 -3.34 -38.01
C LYS A 282 4.73 -2.97 -36.54
N LEU A 283 5.99 -2.78 -36.20
CA LEU A 283 6.32 -2.21 -34.89
C LEU A 283 5.55 -0.90 -34.70
N HIS A 284 5.15 -0.66 -33.45
CA HIS A 284 4.51 0.58 -33.02
C HIS A 284 5.31 1.81 -33.48
N GLY A 285 4.66 2.93 -33.65
CA GLY A 285 5.31 4.23 -33.72
C GLY A 285 6.05 4.56 -32.43
N GLU A 286 6.75 5.67 -32.40
CA GLU A 286 7.37 6.18 -31.17
C GLU A 286 6.29 6.51 -30.14
N GLY A 287 6.56 6.19 -28.87
CA GLY A 287 5.72 6.59 -27.75
C GLY A 287 5.75 8.11 -27.57
N VAL A 288 4.62 8.67 -27.20
CA VAL A 288 4.51 10.10 -26.87
C VAL A 288 4.64 10.23 -25.34
N PRO A 289 5.70 10.87 -24.84
CA PRO A 289 5.87 11.06 -23.39
C PRO A 289 4.71 11.87 -22.79
N LEU A 290 4.23 11.41 -21.64
CA LEU A 290 3.24 12.11 -20.84
C LEU A 290 3.95 12.72 -19.62
N PRO A 291 3.88 14.06 -19.45
CA PRO A 291 4.55 14.70 -18.31
C PRO A 291 3.89 14.28 -17.00
N LEU A 292 4.72 13.94 -16.02
CA LEU A 292 4.22 13.63 -14.70
C LEU A 292 3.68 14.90 -14.01
N LEU A 293 2.60 14.74 -13.26
CA LEU A 293 2.01 15.80 -12.43
C LEU A 293 3.07 16.41 -11.51
N ARG A 294 2.92 17.69 -11.19
CA ARG A 294 3.83 18.40 -10.29
C ARG A 294 3.07 18.89 -9.07
N GLN A 295 3.58 18.54 -7.89
CA GLN A 295 3.15 19.06 -6.59
C GLN A 295 4.31 18.99 -5.59
N THR A 296 4.13 19.54 -4.42
CA THR A 296 5.21 19.69 -3.42
C THR A 296 5.51 18.38 -2.68
N LYS A 297 4.52 17.53 -2.47
CA LYS A 297 4.63 16.27 -1.72
C LYS A 297 4.04 15.10 -2.49
N TRP A 298 4.65 13.92 -2.31
CA TRP A 298 4.21 12.65 -2.89
C TRP A 298 4.33 11.52 -1.87
N ALA A 299 3.81 10.36 -2.21
CA ALA A 299 3.84 9.14 -1.39
C ALA A 299 3.35 9.41 0.05
N ASN A 300 4.03 8.86 1.06
CA ASN A 300 3.59 8.98 2.45
C ASN A 300 3.52 10.43 2.96
N SER A 301 4.35 11.35 2.45
CA SER A 301 4.26 12.76 2.86
C SER A 301 2.95 13.41 2.40
N TRP A 302 2.50 13.11 1.18
CA TRP A 302 1.20 13.58 0.69
C TRP A 302 0.03 12.84 1.34
N LEU A 303 0.19 11.54 1.59
CA LEU A 303 -0.80 10.72 2.26
C LEU A 303 -1.11 11.24 3.69
N ILE A 304 -0.08 11.66 4.45
CA ILE A 304 -0.27 12.30 5.76
C ILE A 304 -1.07 13.60 5.63
N GLU A 305 -0.74 14.44 4.64
CA GLU A 305 -1.49 15.67 4.36
C GLU A 305 -2.96 15.38 4.09
N LYS A 306 -3.27 14.40 3.24
CA LYS A 306 -4.63 13.96 2.96
C LYS A 306 -5.38 13.45 4.19
N PHE A 307 -4.68 12.73 5.05
CA PHE A 307 -5.26 12.25 6.31
C PHE A 307 -5.59 13.42 7.25
N VAL A 308 -4.67 14.38 7.38
CA VAL A 308 -4.89 15.60 8.16
C VAL A 308 -6.07 16.43 7.62
N ASP A 309 -6.19 16.54 6.30
CA ASP A 309 -7.34 17.21 5.66
C ASP A 309 -8.65 16.53 6.02
N TRP A 310 -8.69 15.19 5.95
CA TRP A 310 -9.87 14.42 6.34
C TRP A 310 -10.20 14.60 7.83
N LEU A 311 -9.21 14.62 8.73
CA LEU A 311 -9.44 14.88 10.15
C LEU A 311 -10.04 16.27 10.41
N LYS A 312 -9.66 17.26 9.61
CA LYS A 312 -10.16 18.66 9.69
C LYS A 312 -11.52 18.86 9.01
N GLY A 313 -12.19 17.80 8.57
CA GLY A 313 -13.52 17.87 7.96
C GLY A 313 -13.53 17.90 6.42
N GLY A 314 -12.39 17.64 5.79
CA GLY A 314 -12.29 17.40 4.34
C GLY A 314 -12.89 16.05 3.93
N GLU A 315 -12.79 15.74 2.63
CA GLU A 315 -13.30 14.49 2.06
C GLU A 315 -12.66 13.25 2.70
N PRO A 316 -13.41 12.15 2.82
CA PRO A 316 -12.89 10.88 3.28
C PRO A 316 -11.69 10.44 2.47
N MET A 317 -10.68 9.91 3.15
CA MET A 317 -9.49 9.43 2.49
C MET A 317 -9.78 8.19 1.63
N GLU A 318 -9.28 8.14 0.41
CA GLU A 318 -9.47 7.03 -0.54
C GLU A 318 -8.90 5.69 -0.07
N THR A 319 -8.04 5.72 0.95
CA THR A 319 -7.49 4.52 1.61
C THR A 319 -7.98 4.40 3.06
N ASN A 320 -9.18 4.92 3.35
CA ASN A 320 -9.81 4.67 4.64
C ASN A 320 -9.95 3.15 4.89
N VAL A 321 -10.05 2.75 6.14
CA VAL A 321 -9.98 1.33 6.52
C VAL A 321 -11.06 0.48 5.84
N TRP A 322 -12.23 1.04 5.53
CA TRP A 322 -13.33 0.34 4.88
C TRP A 322 -13.06 0.08 3.40
N ASP A 323 -12.63 1.10 2.67
CA ASP A 323 -12.24 0.96 1.26
C ASP A 323 -11.03 0.05 1.14
N ASN A 324 -10.09 0.14 2.09
CA ASN A 324 -8.89 -0.69 2.10
C ASN A 324 -9.16 -2.18 2.43
N LEU A 325 -10.33 -2.55 2.98
CA LEU A 325 -10.73 -3.95 3.08
C LEU A 325 -10.78 -4.63 1.70
N GLN A 326 -11.10 -3.90 0.63
CA GLN A 326 -11.03 -4.43 -0.74
C GLN A 326 -9.59 -4.81 -1.11
N SER A 327 -8.62 -3.94 -0.83
CA SER A 327 -7.21 -4.21 -1.11
C SER A 327 -6.67 -5.40 -0.31
N VAL A 328 -7.04 -5.50 0.96
CA VAL A 328 -6.64 -6.62 1.82
C VAL A 328 -7.30 -7.92 1.36
N ALA A 329 -8.57 -7.88 0.93
CA ALA A 329 -9.26 -9.04 0.39
C ALA A 329 -8.57 -9.61 -0.87
N LEU A 330 -7.99 -8.74 -1.73
CA LEU A 330 -7.22 -9.20 -2.90
C LEU A 330 -6.02 -10.06 -2.50
N ILE A 331 -5.27 -9.63 -1.47
CA ILE A 331 -4.08 -10.36 -1.02
C ILE A 331 -4.48 -11.74 -0.48
N PHE A 332 -5.43 -11.78 0.44
CA PHE A 332 -5.81 -13.03 1.09
C PHE A 332 -6.59 -13.96 0.15
N ALA A 333 -7.34 -13.43 -0.81
CA ALA A 333 -7.95 -14.22 -1.87
C ALA A 333 -6.89 -14.79 -2.85
N ALA A 334 -5.81 -14.04 -3.14
CA ALA A 334 -4.70 -14.57 -3.93
C ALA A 334 -3.94 -15.68 -3.19
N ILE A 335 -3.70 -15.52 -1.89
CA ILE A 335 -3.09 -16.56 -1.04
C ILE A 335 -3.97 -17.81 -1.01
N GLU A 336 -5.27 -17.65 -0.79
CA GLU A 336 -6.23 -18.76 -0.82
C GLU A 336 -6.25 -19.47 -2.19
N SER A 337 -6.22 -18.68 -3.27
CA SER A 337 -6.14 -19.23 -4.63
C SER A 337 -4.87 -20.03 -4.85
N ALA A 338 -3.73 -19.55 -4.42
CA ALA A 338 -2.45 -20.25 -4.55
C ALA A 338 -2.42 -21.56 -3.76
N ARG A 339 -3.02 -21.58 -2.56
CA ARG A 339 -3.11 -22.78 -1.71
C ARG A 339 -4.07 -23.84 -2.24
N THR A 340 -5.19 -23.40 -2.82
CA THR A 340 -6.25 -24.33 -3.28
C THR A 340 -6.12 -24.69 -4.76
N GLY A 341 -5.35 -23.92 -5.54
CA GLY A 341 -5.30 -24.05 -7.00
C GLY A 341 -6.62 -23.66 -7.70
N GLN A 342 -7.50 -22.92 -7.01
CA GLN A 342 -8.80 -22.52 -7.51
C GLN A 342 -8.92 -21.01 -7.68
N THR A 343 -9.79 -20.59 -8.59
CA THR A 343 -10.20 -19.19 -8.66
C THR A 343 -11.06 -18.83 -7.44
N VAL A 344 -10.76 -17.72 -6.79
CA VAL A 344 -11.48 -17.24 -5.60
C VAL A 344 -12.36 -16.04 -5.97
N PRO A 345 -13.68 -16.09 -5.69
CA PRO A 345 -14.59 -14.97 -5.82
C PRO A 345 -14.36 -13.97 -4.67
N VAL A 346 -13.68 -12.86 -4.94
CA VAL A 346 -13.14 -11.93 -3.93
C VAL A 346 -14.25 -11.35 -3.04
N GLN A 347 -15.35 -10.91 -3.64
CA GLN A 347 -16.43 -10.27 -2.89
C GLN A 347 -17.15 -11.27 -1.97
N GLN A 348 -17.34 -12.52 -2.43
CA GLN A 348 -17.92 -13.56 -1.61
C GLN A 348 -16.96 -13.96 -0.48
N TYR A 349 -15.67 -14.03 -0.75
CA TYR A 349 -14.63 -14.35 0.24
C TYR A 349 -14.61 -13.30 1.36
N LEU A 350 -14.61 -12.01 1.01
CA LEU A 350 -14.69 -10.90 1.98
C LEU A 350 -15.99 -10.97 2.79
N LYS A 351 -17.14 -11.13 2.13
CA LYS A 351 -18.45 -11.22 2.79
C LYS A 351 -18.53 -12.38 3.78
N THR A 352 -18.03 -13.55 3.38
CA THR A 352 -18.01 -14.73 4.27
C THR A 352 -17.15 -14.48 5.50
N THR A 353 -16.01 -13.80 5.35
CA THR A 353 -15.16 -13.43 6.49
C THR A 353 -15.84 -12.41 7.40
N GLN A 354 -16.54 -11.43 6.85
CA GLN A 354 -17.32 -10.45 7.64
C GLN A 354 -18.41 -11.13 8.46
N GLN A 355 -19.09 -12.14 7.93
CA GLN A 355 -20.13 -12.90 8.64
C GLN A 355 -19.60 -13.73 9.81
N GLN A 356 -18.30 -13.97 9.93
CA GLN A 356 -17.71 -14.65 11.10
C GLN A 356 -17.67 -13.77 12.35
N LEU A 357 -17.92 -12.47 12.22
CA LEU A 357 -17.96 -11.52 13.35
C LEU A 357 -19.38 -11.27 13.90
N THR A 358 -20.40 -11.70 13.16
CA THR A 358 -21.80 -11.59 13.56
C THR A 358 -22.30 -12.89 14.18
#